data_c47c75eeb454d1dc04f727aaeba94c47
#
_entry.id   c47c75eeb454d1dc04f727aaeba94c47
#
_cell.length_a   1.000
_cell.length_b   1.000
_cell.length_c   1.000
_cell.angle_alpha   90.00
_cell.angle_beta   90.00
_cell.angle_gamma   90.00
#
_symmetry.space_group_name_H-M   'P 1'
#
loop_
_entity.id
_entity.type
_entity.pdbx_description
1 polymer ?
#
loop_
_entity_poly.entity_id
_entity_poly.type
_entity_poly.pdbx_seq_one_letter_code
_entity_poly.pdbx_strand_id
1 'polypeptide(L)'
;MSQQLKIIVGSKNPVKINAAKHIFTMYFPECIIDCEGVNAPSGVPDQPIGADETRIGAQNRVNYCKKHHHAHYYVAMEGGAEQFSYGAATFAYVVIDNALNQVVGRSSNLPLPQVLYNALLKGEELGDVMDKAFNTTNVKQKGGAIGLLTNNHATRESTYTQALTLAMAPFLHPELYGQTN
;
A
#
# COMPACT_ATOMS: atom_id res chain seq x y z
N MET A 1 29.77 4.88 12.36
CA MET A 1 28.44 4.69 12.99
C MET A 1 27.45 4.52 11.86
N SER A 2 26.66 3.44 11.83
CA SER A 2 25.63 3.25 10.83
C SER A 2 24.54 4.33 10.98
N GLN A 3 24.18 4.97 9.89
CA GLN A 3 23.16 6.01 9.87
C GLN A 3 21.78 5.36 10.14
N GLN A 4 20.99 5.97 11.04
CA GLN A 4 19.62 5.55 11.26
C GLN A 4 18.68 6.21 10.24
N LEU A 5 17.87 5.42 9.58
CA LEU A 5 16.84 5.88 8.63
C LEU A 5 15.46 5.62 9.22
N LYS A 6 14.76 6.69 9.60
CA LYS A 6 13.40 6.59 10.17
C LYS A 6 12.36 6.66 9.08
N ILE A 7 11.44 5.68 9.10
CA ILE A 7 10.30 5.57 8.18
C ILE A 7 9.01 5.54 8.99
N ILE A 8 8.05 6.38 8.66
CA ILE A 8 6.69 6.34 9.21
C ILE A 8 5.75 5.75 8.18
N VAL A 9 5.05 4.68 8.56
CA VAL A 9 4.03 4.04 7.74
C VAL A 9 2.64 4.44 8.23
N GLY A 10 1.80 5.01 7.36
CA GLY A 10 0.45 5.49 7.68
C GLY A 10 -0.57 4.34 7.91
N SER A 11 -0.15 3.29 8.61
CA SER A 11 -0.99 2.15 8.97
C SER A 11 -0.37 1.36 10.12
N LYS A 12 -1.22 0.79 10.99
CA LYS A 12 -0.82 -0.18 12.01
C LYS A 12 -0.83 -1.63 11.50
N ASN A 13 -1.25 -1.87 10.24
CA ASN A 13 -1.29 -3.22 9.68
C ASN A 13 0.13 -3.75 9.48
N PRO A 14 0.51 -4.91 10.11
CA PRO A 14 1.85 -5.46 10.03
C PRO A 14 2.29 -5.79 8.60
N VAL A 15 1.39 -6.21 7.73
CA VAL A 15 1.68 -6.49 6.31
C VAL A 15 2.20 -5.23 5.60
N LYS A 16 1.59 -4.07 5.86
CA LYS A 16 2.02 -2.78 5.27
C LYS A 16 3.37 -2.32 5.86
N ILE A 17 3.55 -2.48 7.18
CA ILE A 17 4.80 -2.11 7.86
C ILE A 17 5.95 -2.98 7.36
N ASN A 18 5.75 -4.30 7.27
CA ASN A 18 6.77 -5.24 6.81
C ASN A 18 7.17 -4.99 5.35
N ALA A 19 6.21 -4.74 4.46
CA ALA A 19 6.51 -4.39 3.07
C ALA A 19 7.37 -3.13 2.97
N ALA A 20 7.03 -2.07 3.70
CA ALA A 20 7.85 -0.85 3.74
C ALA A 20 9.24 -1.12 4.31
N LYS A 21 9.33 -1.76 5.48
CA LYS A 21 10.60 -2.11 6.12
C LYS A 21 11.50 -2.92 5.20
N HIS A 22 10.94 -3.92 4.51
CA HIS A 22 11.68 -4.75 3.57
C HIS A 22 12.32 -3.93 2.45
N ILE A 23 11.55 -3.02 1.82
CA ILE A 23 12.04 -2.18 0.73
C ILE A 23 13.17 -1.25 1.20
N PHE A 24 12.98 -0.56 2.31
CA PHE A 24 14.02 0.35 2.80
C PHE A 24 15.28 -0.40 3.26
N THR A 25 15.16 -1.59 3.84
CA THR A 25 16.31 -2.43 4.17
C THR A 25 17.07 -2.87 2.90
N MET A 26 16.35 -3.17 1.82
CA MET A 26 16.97 -3.58 0.56
C MET A 26 17.70 -2.42 -0.14
N TYR A 27 17.12 -1.21 -0.15
CA TYR A 27 17.71 -0.06 -0.84
C TYR A 27 18.75 0.70 -0.02
N PHE A 28 18.73 0.56 1.32
CA PHE A 28 19.65 1.23 2.23
C PHE A 28 20.33 0.21 3.17
N PRO A 29 21.11 -0.74 2.63
CA PRO A 29 21.68 -1.83 3.42
C PRO A 29 22.66 -1.35 4.50
N GLU A 30 23.27 -0.17 4.32
CA GLU A 30 24.20 0.43 5.27
C GLU A 30 23.51 1.17 6.42
N CYS A 31 22.17 1.32 6.36
CA CYS A 31 21.40 2.05 7.36
C CYS A 31 20.68 1.10 8.33
N ILE A 32 20.52 1.56 9.56
CA ILE A 32 19.60 0.93 10.51
C ILE A 32 18.20 1.45 10.20
N ILE A 33 17.31 0.57 9.73
CA ILE A 33 15.93 0.94 9.38
C ILE A 33 15.05 0.92 10.62
N ASP A 34 14.62 2.11 11.05
CA ASP A 34 13.61 2.33 12.08
C ASP A 34 12.26 2.58 11.41
N CYS A 35 11.41 1.54 11.36
CA CYS A 35 10.14 1.58 10.64
C CYS A 35 8.97 1.47 11.63
N GLU A 36 8.22 2.55 11.76
CA GLU A 36 7.10 2.67 12.70
C GLU A 36 5.77 2.82 11.96
N GLY A 37 4.75 2.05 12.38
CA GLY A 37 3.38 2.18 11.88
C GLY A 37 2.54 3.09 12.77
N VAL A 38 1.79 4.01 12.16
CA VAL A 38 0.89 4.93 12.86
C VAL A 38 -0.53 4.85 12.31
N ASN A 39 -1.52 5.17 13.13
CA ASN A 39 -2.91 5.20 12.69
C ASN A 39 -3.20 6.53 11.97
N ALA A 40 -3.00 6.56 10.67
CA ALA A 40 -3.28 7.72 9.82
C ALA A 40 -4.65 7.56 9.13
N PRO A 41 -5.57 8.55 9.24
CA PRO A 41 -6.86 8.49 8.56
C PRO A 41 -6.68 8.57 7.04
N SER A 42 -7.45 7.77 6.30
CA SER A 42 -7.48 7.84 4.82
C SER A 42 -8.35 8.98 4.30
N GLY A 43 -9.39 9.35 5.05
CA GLY A 43 -10.40 10.32 4.60
C GLY A 43 -11.27 9.82 3.44
N VAL A 44 -11.21 8.52 3.13
CA VAL A 44 -12.05 7.83 2.16
C VAL A 44 -12.75 6.64 2.84
N PRO A 45 -13.77 6.03 2.23
CA PRO A 45 -14.42 4.83 2.77
C PRO A 45 -13.42 3.70 3.05
N ASP A 46 -13.77 2.79 3.97
CA ASP A 46 -12.94 1.63 4.32
C ASP A 46 -12.69 0.70 3.12
N GLN A 47 -13.63 0.67 2.18
CA GLN A 47 -13.49 0.02 0.88
C GLN A 47 -13.59 1.07 -0.24
N PRO A 48 -12.46 1.65 -0.68
CA PRO A 48 -12.46 2.58 -1.81
C PRO A 48 -12.88 1.90 -3.12
N ILE A 49 -13.68 2.61 -3.91
CA ILE A 49 -14.11 2.18 -5.23
C ILE A 49 -13.58 3.17 -6.27
N GLY A 50 -12.81 2.66 -7.22
CA GLY A 50 -12.16 3.45 -8.25
C GLY A 50 -10.72 3.85 -7.90
N ALA A 51 -9.97 4.16 -8.94
CA ALA A 51 -8.55 4.50 -8.86
C ALA A 51 -8.30 5.79 -8.06
N ASP A 52 -9.08 6.84 -8.30
CA ASP A 52 -8.88 8.15 -7.69
C ASP A 52 -9.14 8.12 -6.19
N GLU A 53 -10.24 7.52 -5.74
CA GLU A 53 -10.55 7.40 -4.32
C GLU A 53 -9.47 6.62 -3.57
N THR A 54 -9.01 5.50 -4.15
CA THR A 54 -7.92 4.69 -3.59
C THR A 54 -6.61 5.48 -3.49
N ARG A 55 -6.25 6.21 -4.54
CA ARG A 55 -5.05 7.06 -4.57
C ARG A 55 -5.11 8.17 -3.53
N ILE A 56 -6.24 8.87 -3.46
CA ILE A 56 -6.47 9.95 -2.48
C ILE A 56 -6.33 9.42 -1.04
N GLY A 57 -6.87 8.24 -0.75
CA GLY A 57 -6.73 7.62 0.56
C GLY A 57 -5.27 7.40 0.96
N ALA A 58 -4.44 6.87 0.05
CA ALA A 58 -3.01 6.69 0.30
C ALA A 58 -2.28 8.04 0.50
N GLN A 59 -2.58 9.05 -0.31
CA GLN A 59 -1.99 10.40 -0.20
C GLN A 59 -2.39 11.08 1.13
N ASN A 60 -3.65 10.99 1.54
CA ASN A 60 -4.13 11.55 2.80
C ASN A 60 -3.37 10.97 4.00
N ARG A 61 -3.12 9.65 4.01
CA ARG A 61 -2.35 9.00 5.08
C ARG A 61 -0.90 9.50 5.13
N VAL A 62 -0.23 9.67 3.99
CA VAL A 62 1.13 10.23 3.94
C VAL A 62 1.13 11.67 4.42
N ASN A 63 0.19 12.50 3.97
CA ASN A 63 0.08 13.89 4.38
C ASN A 63 -0.17 14.03 5.89
N TYR A 64 -1.00 13.14 6.46
CA TYR A 64 -1.19 13.06 7.90
C TYR A 64 0.13 12.73 8.62
N CYS A 65 0.85 11.71 8.14
CA CYS A 65 2.14 11.31 8.74
C CYS A 65 3.16 12.47 8.72
N LYS A 66 3.29 13.17 7.60
CA LYS A 66 4.17 14.35 7.47
C LYS A 66 3.82 15.46 8.45
N LYS A 67 2.54 15.69 8.67
CA LYS A 67 2.07 16.75 9.57
C LYS A 67 2.33 16.43 11.04
N HIS A 68 2.29 15.16 11.44
CA HIS A 68 2.25 14.76 12.84
C HIS A 68 3.52 14.02 13.33
N HIS A 69 4.43 13.66 12.42
CA HIS A 69 5.64 12.91 12.74
C HIS A 69 6.85 13.48 12.02
N HIS A 70 8.05 13.21 12.57
CA HIS A 70 9.31 13.54 11.93
C HIS A 70 10.00 12.24 11.49
N ALA A 71 10.28 12.11 10.19
CA ALA A 71 10.94 10.96 9.59
C ALA A 71 11.69 11.36 8.32
N HIS A 72 12.54 10.47 7.82
CA HIS A 72 13.21 10.62 6.53
C HIS A 72 12.28 10.26 5.38
N TYR A 73 11.41 9.27 5.60
CA TYR A 73 10.40 8.85 4.63
C TYR A 73 9.04 8.62 5.29
N TYR A 74 8.01 8.92 4.56
CA TYR A 74 6.62 8.65 4.90
C TYR A 74 6.02 7.74 3.83
N VAL A 75 5.39 6.65 4.24
CA VAL A 75 4.88 5.62 3.34
C VAL A 75 3.43 5.32 3.67
N ALA A 76 2.59 5.23 2.67
CA ALA A 76 1.24 4.70 2.86
C ALA A 76 0.81 3.85 1.67
N MET A 77 -0.15 2.99 1.92
CA MET A 77 -0.77 2.10 0.95
C MET A 77 -2.26 2.04 1.20
N GLU A 78 -3.04 2.16 0.14
CA GLU A 78 -4.49 1.99 0.19
C GLU A 78 -4.93 1.00 -0.86
N GLY A 79 -5.80 0.06 -0.48
CA GLY A 79 -6.38 -0.92 -1.39
C GLY A 79 -7.74 -0.46 -1.86
N GLY A 80 -8.06 -0.70 -3.12
CA GLY A 80 -9.36 -0.42 -3.71
C GLY A 80 -9.75 -1.44 -4.75
N ALA A 81 -10.93 -1.25 -5.32
CA ALA A 81 -11.45 -2.09 -6.40
C ALA A 81 -12.13 -1.22 -7.45
N GLU A 82 -12.14 -1.69 -8.70
CA GLU A 82 -12.73 -0.97 -9.81
C GLU A 82 -13.29 -1.94 -10.86
N GLN A 83 -14.32 -1.50 -11.56
CA GLN A 83 -14.85 -2.20 -12.74
C GLN A 83 -14.14 -1.69 -13.99
N PHE A 84 -13.36 -2.56 -14.60
CA PHE A 84 -12.70 -2.30 -15.89
C PHE A 84 -13.50 -2.89 -17.04
N SER A 85 -13.14 -2.54 -18.28
CA SER A 85 -13.76 -3.11 -19.49
C SER A 85 -13.59 -4.63 -19.61
N TYR A 86 -12.59 -5.18 -18.95
CA TYR A 86 -12.27 -6.62 -18.92
C TYR A 86 -12.70 -7.33 -17.63
N GLY A 87 -13.43 -6.68 -16.75
CA GLY A 87 -13.93 -7.24 -15.50
C GLY A 87 -13.54 -6.45 -14.27
N ALA A 88 -14.08 -6.83 -13.12
CA ALA A 88 -13.72 -6.22 -11.85
C ALA A 88 -12.31 -6.65 -11.39
N ALA A 89 -11.60 -5.76 -10.74
CA ALA A 89 -10.30 -6.07 -10.15
C ALA A 89 -10.04 -5.26 -8.88
N THR A 90 -9.20 -5.80 -7.99
CA THR A 90 -8.62 -5.06 -6.85
C THR A 90 -7.15 -4.75 -7.12
N PHE A 91 -6.70 -3.65 -6.55
CA PHE A 91 -5.33 -3.14 -6.64
C PHE A 91 -5.02 -2.29 -5.41
N ALA A 92 -3.81 -1.77 -5.33
CA ALA A 92 -3.43 -0.81 -4.32
C ALA A 92 -2.65 0.36 -4.93
N TYR A 93 -2.85 1.54 -4.37
CA TYR A 93 -1.92 2.64 -4.52
C TYR A 93 -0.95 2.66 -3.34
N VAL A 94 0.30 2.99 -3.65
CA VAL A 94 1.36 3.23 -2.67
C VAL A 94 1.87 4.65 -2.86
N VAL A 95 2.20 5.30 -1.76
CA VAL A 95 2.77 6.66 -1.76
C VAL A 95 4.01 6.65 -0.89
N ILE A 96 5.11 7.17 -1.44
CA ILE A 96 6.37 7.40 -0.73
C ILE A 96 6.67 8.90 -0.80
N ASP A 97 7.06 9.48 0.33
CA ASP A 97 7.39 10.91 0.42
C ASP A 97 8.62 11.09 1.32
N ASN A 98 9.60 11.85 0.86
CA ASN A 98 10.82 12.19 1.62
C ASN A 98 10.88 13.67 2.03
N ALA A 99 9.72 14.32 2.13
CA ALA A 99 9.53 15.74 2.37
C ALA A 99 9.88 16.67 1.19
N LEU A 100 10.78 16.27 0.30
CA LEU A 100 11.11 17.01 -0.92
C LEU A 100 10.23 16.57 -2.09
N ASN A 101 10.04 15.27 -2.23
CA ASN A 101 9.33 14.64 -3.34
C ASN A 101 8.30 13.65 -2.83
N GLN A 102 7.13 13.65 -3.46
CA GLN A 102 6.09 12.64 -3.25
C GLN A 102 5.91 11.83 -4.53
N VAL A 103 6.03 10.51 -4.41
CA VAL A 103 5.86 9.57 -5.53
C VAL A 103 4.67 8.68 -5.27
N VAL A 104 3.82 8.52 -6.29
CA VAL A 104 2.67 7.63 -6.29
C VAL A 104 2.98 6.43 -7.19
N GLY A 105 2.86 5.24 -6.64
CA GLY A 105 2.94 3.98 -7.38
C GLY A 105 1.62 3.21 -7.29
N ARG A 106 1.47 2.21 -8.16
CA ARG A 106 0.28 1.35 -8.20
C ARG A 106 0.70 -0.11 -8.36
N SER A 107 0.01 -1.00 -7.66
CA SER A 107 0.19 -2.44 -7.83
C SER A 107 -0.43 -2.96 -9.12
N SER A 108 -0.10 -4.20 -9.48
CA SER A 108 -0.84 -4.97 -10.47
C SER A 108 -2.29 -5.20 -10.03
N ASN A 109 -3.18 -5.45 -11.01
CA ASN A 109 -4.55 -5.84 -10.76
C ASN A 109 -4.64 -7.33 -10.40
N LEU A 110 -5.46 -7.64 -9.38
CA LEU A 110 -5.98 -8.99 -9.16
C LEU A 110 -7.43 -9.02 -9.67
N PRO A 111 -7.77 -9.84 -10.68
CA PRO A 111 -9.15 -10.01 -11.11
C PRO A 111 -10.04 -10.47 -9.94
N LEU A 112 -11.20 -9.85 -9.80
CA LEU A 112 -12.20 -10.22 -8.80
C LEU A 112 -13.41 -10.89 -9.45
N PRO A 113 -13.93 -11.98 -8.86
CA PRO A 113 -15.26 -12.48 -9.23
C PRO A 113 -16.31 -11.36 -9.08
N GLN A 114 -17.22 -11.24 -10.07
CA GLN A 114 -18.23 -10.19 -10.06
C GLN A 114 -19.12 -10.21 -8.81
N VAL A 115 -19.38 -11.41 -8.26
CA VAL A 115 -20.16 -11.55 -7.02
C VAL A 115 -19.50 -10.87 -5.84
N LEU A 116 -18.15 -10.95 -5.73
CA LEU A 116 -17.41 -10.28 -4.68
C LEU A 116 -17.40 -8.77 -4.89
N TYR A 117 -17.16 -8.31 -6.12
CA TYR A 117 -17.21 -6.88 -6.43
C TYR A 117 -18.59 -6.27 -6.14
N ASN A 118 -19.67 -6.98 -6.46
CA ASN A 118 -21.03 -6.53 -6.15
C ASN A 118 -21.30 -6.39 -4.64
N ALA A 119 -20.63 -7.18 -3.80
CA ALA A 119 -20.68 -7.03 -2.34
C ALA A 119 -19.95 -5.75 -1.89
N LEU A 120 -18.81 -5.42 -2.52
CA LEU A 120 -18.09 -4.17 -2.24
C LEU A 120 -18.93 -2.94 -2.58
N LEU A 121 -19.68 -2.96 -3.69
CA LEU A 121 -20.58 -1.87 -4.08
C LEU A 121 -21.73 -1.67 -3.08
N LYS A 122 -22.04 -2.67 -2.25
CA LYS A 122 -23.02 -2.58 -1.15
C LYS A 122 -22.41 -2.11 0.15
N GLY A 123 -21.13 -1.72 0.17
CA GLY A 123 -20.43 -1.22 1.33
C GLY A 123 -19.72 -2.29 2.18
N GLU A 124 -19.66 -3.55 1.71
CA GLU A 124 -18.86 -4.57 2.38
C GLU A 124 -17.36 -4.37 2.06
N GLU A 125 -16.49 -4.68 3.02
CA GLU A 125 -15.05 -4.67 2.77
C GLU A 125 -14.57 -5.99 2.16
N LEU A 126 -13.60 -5.91 1.23
CA LEU A 126 -13.06 -7.08 0.54
C LEU A 126 -12.56 -8.17 1.51
N GLY A 127 -11.89 -7.77 2.60
CA GLY A 127 -11.41 -8.74 3.59
C GLY A 127 -12.54 -9.55 4.21
N ASP A 128 -13.63 -8.90 4.58
CA ASP A 128 -14.78 -9.54 5.24
C ASP A 128 -15.55 -10.42 4.25
N VAL A 129 -15.67 -9.97 3.01
CA VAL A 129 -16.28 -10.78 1.93
C VAL A 129 -15.46 -12.03 1.64
N MET A 130 -14.12 -11.91 1.64
CA MET A 130 -13.21 -13.04 1.46
C MET A 130 -13.25 -14.02 2.64
N ASP A 131 -13.30 -13.51 3.87
CA ASP A 131 -13.43 -14.36 5.07
C ASP A 131 -14.70 -15.20 5.01
N LYS A 132 -15.82 -14.63 4.58
CA LYS A 132 -17.08 -15.35 4.36
C LYS A 132 -16.97 -16.37 3.22
N ALA A 133 -16.44 -15.97 2.06
CA ALA A 133 -16.37 -16.81 0.87
C ALA A 133 -15.46 -18.04 1.04
N PHE A 134 -14.38 -17.92 1.82
CA PHE A 134 -13.41 -18.97 2.04
C PHE A 134 -13.49 -19.61 3.44
N ASN A 135 -14.49 -19.23 4.23
CA ASN A 135 -14.67 -19.71 5.61
C ASN A 135 -13.37 -19.55 6.44
N THR A 136 -12.77 -18.37 6.37
CA THR A 136 -11.53 -18.01 7.08
C THR A 136 -11.77 -16.82 8.02
N THR A 137 -10.71 -16.36 8.69
CA THR A 137 -10.75 -15.20 9.58
C THR A 137 -9.48 -14.35 9.45
N ASN A 138 -9.66 -13.03 9.56
CA ASN A 138 -8.56 -12.05 9.55
C ASN A 138 -7.66 -12.11 8.29
N VAL A 139 -8.22 -12.40 7.14
CA VAL A 139 -7.49 -12.46 5.86
C VAL A 139 -6.69 -11.17 5.58
N LYS A 140 -7.19 -10.02 6.06
CA LYS A 140 -6.52 -8.71 5.92
C LYS A 140 -5.12 -8.66 6.54
N GLN A 141 -4.86 -9.46 7.57
CA GLN A 141 -3.58 -9.53 8.30
C GLN A 141 -2.70 -10.71 7.86
N LYS A 142 -3.17 -11.50 6.91
CA LYS A 142 -2.49 -12.64 6.30
C LYS A 142 -2.19 -12.36 4.83
N GLY A 143 -2.32 -13.34 3.96
CA GLY A 143 -2.11 -13.20 2.51
C GLY A 143 -3.07 -12.27 1.78
N GLY A 144 -4.16 -11.85 2.42
CA GLY A 144 -5.22 -11.04 1.82
C GLY A 144 -6.03 -11.82 0.79
N ALA A 145 -6.93 -11.13 0.08
CA ALA A 145 -7.64 -11.69 -1.06
C ALA A 145 -6.68 -12.28 -2.10
N ILE A 146 -5.53 -11.63 -2.29
CA ILE A 146 -4.48 -12.05 -3.21
C ILE A 146 -4.00 -13.46 -2.86
N GLY A 147 -3.65 -13.72 -1.59
CA GLY A 147 -3.20 -15.04 -1.16
C GLY A 147 -4.25 -16.12 -1.42
N LEU A 148 -5.51 -15.86 -1.04
CA LEU A 148 -6.58 -16.83 -1.22
C LEU A 148 -6.86 -17.13 -2.70
N LEU A 149 -7.00 -16.10 -3.54
CA LEU A 149 -7.34 -16.26 -4.96
C LEU A 149 -6.17 -16.77 -5.83
N THR A 150 -4.94 -16.72 -5.31
CA THR A 150 -3.74 -17.21 -6.02
C THR A 150 -3.14 -18.46 -5.39
N ASN A 151 -3.85 -19.14 -4.49
CA ASN A 151 -3.34 -20.29 -3.74
C ASN A 151 -1.97 -20.00 -3.07
N ASN A 152 -1.81 -18.79 -2.54
CA ASN A 152 -0.59 -18.27 -1.90
C ASN A 152 0.66 -18.16 -2.82
N HIS A 153 0.51 -18.21 -4.13
CA HIS A 153 1.61 -17.91 -5.06
C HIS A 153 1.97 -16.42 -5.09
N ALA A 154 1.03 -15.56 -4.68
CA ALA A 154 1.28 -14.15 -4.37
C ALA A 154 0.61 -13.80 -3.03
N THR A 155 1.11 -12.78 -2.36
CA THR A 155 0.55 -12.29 -1.11
C THR A 155 0.30 -10.80 -1.18
N ARG A 156 -0.51 -10.29 -0.26
CA ARG A 156 -0.71 -8.84 -0.13
C ARG A 156 0.61 -8.12 0.15
N GLU A 157 1.50 -8.72 0.93
CA GLU A 157 2.82 -8.17 1.23
C GLU A 157 3.70 -8.12 -0.01
N SER A 158 3.79 -9.22 -0.79
CA SER A 158 4.60 -9.24 -2.01
C SER A 158 4.11 -8.23 -3.05
N THR A 159 2.81 -8.00 -3.14
CA THR A 159 2.22 -7.01 -4.05
C THR A 159 2.55 -5.58 -3.62
N TYR A 160 2.49 -5.27 -2.33
CA TYR A 160 2.93 -3.97 -1.81
C TYR A 160 4.42 -3.78 -2.01
N THR A 161 5.23 -4.80 -1.73
CA THR A 161 6.69 -4.78 -1.94
C THR A 161 7.03 -4.43 -3.38
N GLN A 162 6.40 -5.10 -4.36
CA GLN A 162 6.61 -4.79 -5.77
C GLN A 162 6.23 -3.34 -6.12
N ALA A 163 5.05 -2.89 -5.69
CA ALA A 163 4.59 -1.53 -5.98
C ALA A 163 5.52 -0.47 -5.37
N LEU A 164 5.99 -0.68 -4.14
CA LEU A 164 6.95 0.19 -3.47
C LEU A 164 8.32 0.16 -4.17
N THR A 165 8.79 -1.02 -4.61
CA THR A 165 10.05 -1.16 -5.38
C THR A 165 10.02 -0.25 -6.61
N LEU A 166 8.94 -0.28 -7.38
CA LEU A 166 8.79 0.56 -8.57
C LEU A 166 8.68 2.04 -8.22
N ALA A 167 7.99 2.38 -7.14
CA ALA A 167 7.84 3.75 -6.66
C ALA A 167 9.14 4.36 -6.11
N MET A 168 10.16 3.56 -5.80
CA MET A 168 11.48 4.06 -5.41
C MET A 168 12.28 4.65 -6.57
N ALA A 169 11.95 4.34 -7.82
CA ALA A 169 12.75 4.76 -8.98
C ALA A 169 13.07 6.27 -9.03
N PRO A 170 12.13 7.20 -8.75
CA PRO A 170 12.45 8.63 -8.74
C PRO A 170 13.40 9.05 -7.62
N PHE A 171 13.43 8.34 -6.50
CA PHE A 171 14.37 8.62 -5.41
C PHE A 171 15.77 8.08 -5.68
N LEU A 172 15.89 7.06 -6.53
CA LEU A 172 17.17 6.47 -6.94
C LEU A 172 17.81 7.23 -8.10
N HIS A 173 17.02 7.87 -8.95
CA HIS A 173 17.43 8.55 -10.16
C HIS A 173 16.78 9.94 -10.27
N PRO A 174 16.94 10.82 -9.26
CA PRO A 174 16.21 12.10 -9.19
C PRO A 174 16.44 12.98 -10.43
N GLU A 175 17.63 12.93 -11.03
CA GLU A 175 17.99 13.67 -12.23
C GLU A 175 17.15 13.31 -13.46
N LEU A 176 16.73 12.03 -13.58
CA LEU A 176 15.90 11.56 -14.69
C LEU A 176 14.44 11.99 -14.55
N TYR A 177 14.01 12.27 -13.33
CA TYR A 177 12.64 12.69 -13.02
C TYR A 177 12.50 14.22 -12.82
N GLY A 178 13.53 15.01 -13.19
CA GLY A 178 13.53 16.46 -13.04
C GLY A 178 13.50 16.95 -11.59
N GLN A 179 13.90 16.08 -10.65
CA GLN A 179 14.01 16.39 -9.24
C GLN A 179 15.46 16.82 -8.98
N THR A 180 15.75 18.11 -9.15
CA THR A 180 17.05 18.66 -8.76
C THR A 180 17.09 18.89 -7.25
N ASN A 181 18.19 18.44 -6.62
CA ASN A 181 18.51 18.71 -5.21
C ASN A 181 18.64 20.20 -4.92
#